data_bda8689433cc536a09785ed51168cf1a
#
_entry.id   bda8689433cc536a09785ed51168cf1a
#
_cell.length_a   1.000
_cell.length_b   1.000
_cell.length_c   1.000
_cell.angle_alpha   90.00
_cell.angle_beta   90.00
_cell.angle_gamma   90.00
#
_symmetry.space_group_name_H-M   'P 1'
#
loop_
_entity.id
_entity.type
_entity.pdbx_description
1 polymer ?
#
loop_
_entity_poly.entity_id
_entity_poly.type
_entity_poly.pdbx_seq_one_letter_code
_entity_poly.pdbx_strand_id
1 'polypeptide(L)'
;MEFYPPQSMTPAEVGYVLDGAADKKDLISMILYFADQGWLAIEQEDKKTFILHKKSDLPTGEKKFARTLFNGIFAGADTVRLDELGEDFGDAYLVAAEQLAKLYQSKKNAQVTTSSILLQLLGLVVCIALMVGAIVCSGFFNGGFYPGVALGILGSLVAASSLIILVIFQKKALSVSRVRSVGRRTFLWIVNFVGVGICALGSALEFESTVLGIVCFGSLLIAEFSTVMMEKRTKQSAELLGKLLGLRQFIETAELDRLHLLVDENPSYFYDVLPYAYVMGLTNKWAKNFEKIRIVQPDWYYGNTGDELFNAWMFSSMMRNCYHAAASNIHISIPEGGDSGGGFSSGGGGFSGGGFGGGGGGSW
;
A
#
# COMPACT_ATOMS: atom_id res chain seq x y z
N MET A 1 17.50 -14.42 -5.87
CA MET A 1 16.11 -14.44 -6.34
C MET A 1 15.36 -15.30 -5.35
N GLU A 2 14.24 -14.83 -4.80
CA GLU A 2 13.48 -15.57 -3.80
C GLU A 2 12.27 -16.19 -4.50
N PHE A 3 12.06 -17.50 -4.31
CA PHE A 3 10.95 -18.23 -4.95
C PHE A 3 9.74 -18.38 -4.03
N TYR A 4 9.96 -18.31 -2.73
CA TYR A 4 8.93 -18.40 -1.71
C TYR A 4 8.86 -17.12 -0.88
N PRO A 5 7.69 -16.78 -0.35
CA PRO A 5 7.59 -15.73 0.65
C PRO A 5 8.41 -16.09 1.90
N PRO A 6 8.91 -15.11 2.66
CA PRO A 6 9.64 -15.40 3.90
C PRO A 6 8.77 -16.24 4.86
N GLN A 7 9.29 -17.39 5.32
CA GLN A 7 8.55 -18.41 6.07
C GLN A 7 7.79 -17.94 7.33
N SER A 8 8.14 -16.78 7.87
CA SER A 8 7.51 -16.23 9.07
C SER A 8 6.51 -15.11 8.80
N MET A 9 6.26 -14.77 7.54
CA MET A 9 5.43 -13.63 7.16
C MET A 9 4.13 -14.06 6.51
N THR A 10 3.03 -13.50 7.01
CA THR A 10 1.73 -13.58 6.36
C THR A 10 1.62 -12.59 5.20
N PRO A 11 0.68 -12.77 4.26
CA PRO A 11 0.44 -11.80 3.18
C PRO A 11 0.17 -10.39 3.70
N ALA A 12 -0.59 -10.25 4.81
CA ALA A 12 -0.86 -8.95 5.42
C ALA A 12 0.40 -8.24 5.90
N GLU A 13 1.36 -8.98 6.46
CA GLU A 13 2.65 -8.42 6.86
C GLU A 13 3.49 -8.00 5.67
N VAL A 14 3.47 -8.80 4.60
CA VAL A 14 4.16 -8.46 3.35
C VAL A 14 3.62 -7.15 2.78
N GLY A 15 2.30 -6.98 2.71
CA GLY A 15 1.68 -5.72 2.30
C GLY A 15 2.15 -4.56 3.17
N TYR A 16 2.07 -4.71 4.49
CA TYR A 16 2.50 -3.68 5.44
C TYR A 16 3.99 -3.30 5.30
N VAL A 17 4.88 -4.27 5.10
CA VAL A 17 6.31 -3.98 4.93
C VAL A 17 6.60 -3.24 3.62
N LEU A 18 5.81 -3.51 2.58
CA LEU A 18 5.97 -2.86 1.28
C LEU A 18 5.53 -1.40 1.28
N ASP A 19 4.42 -1.06 1.98
CA ASP A 19 3.81 0.29 1.90
C ASP A 19 3.75 1.05 3.22
N GLY A 20 4.02 0.38 4.34
CA GLY A 20 4.03 1.00 5.68
C GLY A 20 2.64 1.28 6.25
N ALA A 21 1.59 0.74 5.65
CA ALA A 21 0.21 0.87 6.09
C ALA A 21 -0.50 -0.48 6.06
N ALA A 22 -1.51 -0.68 6.92
CA ALA A 22 -2.39 -1.84 6.87
C ALA A 22 -3.59 -1.51 5.96
N ASP A 23 -3.45 -1.79 4.68
CA ASP A 23 -4.50 -1.52 3.71
C ASP A 23 -5.55 -2.65 3.69
N LYS A 24 -6.77 -2.35 3.18
CA LYS A 24 -7.85 -3.36 3.04
C LYS A 24 -7.39 -4.61 2.31
N LYS A 25 -6.64 -4.46 1.22
CA LYS A 25 -6.12 -5.59 0.43
C LYS A 25 -5.25 -6.54 1.26
N ASP A 26 -4.49 -6.02 2.22
CA ASP A 26 -3.55 -6.80 3.00
C ASP A 26 -4.27 -7.75 3.95
N LEU A 27 -5.26 -7.24 4.69
CA LEU A 27 -6.03 -8.07 5.62
C LEU A 27 -7.00 -9.01 4.91
N ILE A 28 -7.60 -8.57 3.79
CA ILE A 28 -8.50 -9.44 2.99
C ILE A 28 -7.73 -10.60 2.35
N SER A 29 -6.46 -10.41 1.99
CA SER A 29 -5.61 -11.49 1.47
C SER A 29 -5.46 -12.67 2.44
N MET A 30 -5.66 -12.41 3.73
CA MET A 30 -5.63 -13.43 4.77
C MET A 30 -6.71 -14.50 4.61
N ILE A 31 -7.83 -14.21 3.94
CA ILE A 31 -8.90 -15.20 3.67
C ILE A 31 -8.32 -16.36 2.87
N LEU A 32 -7.61 -16.06 1.77
CA LEU A 32 -6.99 -17.10 0.97
C LEU A 32 -5.82 -17.78 1.70
N TYR A 33 -5.05 -17.02 2.48
CA TYR A 33 -4.00 -17.57 3.32
C TYR A 33 -4.57 -18.57 4.34
N PHE A 34 -5.67 -18.24 5.02
CA PHE A 34 -6.32 -19.14 5.95
C PHE A 34 -6.86 -20.40 5.26
N ALA A 35 -7.36 -20.28 4.03
CA ALA A 35 -7.82 -21.41 3.24
C ALA A 35 -6.65 -22.33 2.85
N ASP A 36 -5.58 -21.76 2.35
CA ASP A 36 -4.36 -22.45 1.96
C ASP A 36 -3.70 -23.21 3.13
N GLN A 37 -3.78 -22.63 4.34
CA GLN A 37 -3.33 -23.28 5.57
C GLN A 37 -4.34 -24.36 6.10
N GLY A 38 -5.48 -24.53 5.45
CA GLY A 38 -6.51 -25.54 5.80
C GLY A 38 -7.38 -25.17 7.00
N TRP A 39 -7.39 -23.91 7.46
CA TRP A 39 -8.21 -23.48 8.59
C TRP A 39 -9.64 -23.10 8.20
N LEU A 40 -9.85 -22.75 6.95
CA LEU A 40 -11.18 -22.54 6.37
C LEU A 40 -11.27 -23.12 4.97
N ALA A 41 -12.49 -23.27 4.46
CA ALA A 41 -12.75 -23.55 3.05
C ALA A 41 -13.61 -22.46 2.45
N ILE A 42 -13.46 -22.25 1.15
CA ILE A 42 -14.19 -21.25 0.37
C ILE A 42 -15.14 -21.99 -0.57
N GLU A 43 -16.44 -21.76 -0.43
CA GLU A 43 -17.45 -22.22 -1.36
C GLU A 43 -17.91 -21.07 -2.22
N GLN A 44 -17.96 -21.27 -3.52
CA GLN A 44 -18.53 -20.32 -4.46
C GLN A 44 -19.90 -20.81 -4.91
N GLU A 45 -20.98 -20.17 -4.43
CA GLU A 45 -22.36 -20.45 -4.79
C GLU A 45 -22.68 -19.90 -6.19
N ASP A 46 -22.29 -18.66 -6.45
CA ASP A 46 -22.40 -17.99 -7.75
C ASP A 46 -21.20 -17.08 -8.04
N LYS A 47 -21.24 -16.31 -9.15
CA LYS A 47 -20.12 -15.44 -9.55
C LYS A 47 -19.72 -14.38 -8.51
N LYS A 48 -20.60 -14.05 -7.56
CA LYS A 48 -20.41 -12.97 -6.58
C LYS A 48 -20.60 -13.43 -5.14
N THR A 49 -21.25 -14.55 -4.93
CA THR A 49 -21.60 -15.07 -3.61
C THR A 49 -20.59 -16.13 -3.17
N PHE A 50 -19.95 -15.87 -2.06
CA PHE A 50 -18.96 -16.76 -1.47
C PHE A 50 -19.32 -17.06 -0.03
N ILE A 51 -19.16 -18.32 0.35
CA ILE A 51 -19.42 -18.83 1.70
C ILE A 51 -18.11 -19.34 2.26
N LEU A 52 -17.78 -18.94 3.46
CA LEU A 52 -16.61 -19.41 4.20
C LEU A 52 -17.06 -20.46 5.23
N HIS A 53 -16.41 -21.62 5.19
CA HIS A 53 -16.62 -22.70 6.15
C HIS A 53 -15.42 -22.83 7.05
N LYS A 54 -15.61 -22.69 8.35
CA LYS A 54 -14.56 -22.92 9.33
C LYS A 54 -14.24 -24.43 9.39
N LYS A 55 -12.96 -24.78 9.20
CA LYS A 55 -12.48 -26.16 9.29
C LYS A 55 -11.83 -26.47 10.62
N SER A 56 -11.07 -25.52 11.14
CA SER A 56 -10.39 -25.64 12.45
C SER A 56 -10.12 -24.26 13.04
N ASP A 57 -9.84 -24.24 14.35
CA ASP A 57 -9.32 -23.04 14.99
C ASP A 57 -7.88 -22.77 14.58
N LEU A 58 -7.48 -21.49 14.62
CA LEU A 58 -6.10 -21.13 14.39
C LEU A 58 -5.19 -21.68 15.52
N PRO A 59 -3.97 -22.14 15.19
CA PRO A 59 -2.99 -22.54 16.18
C PRO A 59 -2.72 -21.44 17.22
N THR A 60 -2.43 -21.83 18.47
CA THR A 60 -2.16 -20.89 19.56
C THR A 60 -0.93 -19.99 19.30
N GLY A 61 -0.03 -20.42 18.42
CA GLY A 61 1.18 -19.68 18.00
C GLY A 61 0.92 -18.62 16.94
N GLU A 62 -0.27 -18.57 16.33
CA GLU A 62 -0.58 -17.58 15.31
C GLU A 62 -0.61 -16.16 15.85
N LYS A 63 -0.31 -15.21 14.95
CA LYS A 63 -0.21 -13.78 15.28
C LYS A 63 -1.54 -13.21 15.75
N LYS A 64 -1.48 -12.29 16.71
CA LYS A 64 -2.66 -11.74 17.36
C LYS A 64 -3.63 -11.13 16.33
N PHE A 65 -3.14 -10.36 15.36
CA PHE A 65 -3.98 -9.74 14.33
C PHE A 65 -4.68 -10.79 13.44
N ALA A 66 -3.99 -11.88 13.11
CA ALA A 66 -4.57 -12.96 12.31
C ALA A 66 -5.71 -13.66 13.06
N ARG A 67 -5.53 -13.94 14.36
CA ARG A 67 -6.60 -14.48 15.22
C ARG A 67 -7.77 -13.52 15.35
N THR A 68 -7.51 -12.23 15.57
CA THR A 68 -8.57 -11.23 15.67
C THR A 68 -9.39 -11.19 14.37
N LEU A 69 -8.72 -11.19 13.22
CA LEU A 69 -9.38 -11.17 11.92
C LEU A 69 -10.20 -12.45 11.68
N PHE A 70 -9.61 -13.62 11.92
CA PHE A 70 -10.27 -14.90 11.74
C PHE A 70 -11.52 -15.05 12.62
N ASN A 71 -11.41 -14.70 13.90
CA ASN A 71 -12.54 -14.73 14.82
C ASN A 71 -13.62 -13.72 14.41
N GLY A 72 -13.23 -12.55 13.90
CA GLY A 72 -14.17 -11.55 13.40
C GLY A 72 -14.92 -11.99 12.14
N ILE A 73 -14.27 -12.77 11.25
CA ILE A 73 -14.94 -13.35 10.08
C ILE A 73 -16.08 -14.27 10.51
N PHE A 74 -15.84 -15.15 11.45
CA PHE A 74 -16.82 -16.16 11.85
C PHE A 74 -17.77 -15.69 12.95
N ALA A 75 -17.37 -14.76 13.79
CA ALA A 75 -18.19 -14.23 14.92
C ALA A 75 -18.88 -15.32 15.75
N GLY A 76 -18.23 -16.50 15.88
CA GLY A 76 -18.76 -17.67 16.59
C GLY A 76 -19.58 -18.65 15.74
N ALA A 77 -19.84 -18.34 14.47
CA ALA A 77 -20.48 -19.26 13.53
C ALA A 77 -19.45 -20.17 12.83
N ASP A 78 -19.84 -21.33 12.35
CA ASP A 78 -18.98 -22.22 11.56
C ASP A 78 -19.06 -21.94 10.05
N THR A 79 -20.07 -21.19 9.63
CA THR A 79 -20.30 -20.85 8.22
C THR A 79 -20.77 -19.41 8.11
N VAL A 80 -20.16 -18.67 7.19
CA VAL A 80 -20.44 -17.22 7.00
C VAL A 80 -20.45 -16.90 5.50
N ARG A 81 -21.45 -16.14 5.07
CA ARG A 81 -21.53 -15.57 3.72
C ARG A 81 -20.74 -14.25 3.69
N LEU A 82 -19.92 -14.05 2.67
CA LEU A 82 -19.12 -12.82 2.54
C LEU A 82 -19.96 -11.57 2.26
N ASP A 83 -21.17 -11.72 1.70
CA ASP A 83 -22.11 -10.63 1.47
C ASP A 83 -22.93 -10.26 2.72
N GLU A 84 -22.86 -11.04 3.79
CA GLU A 84 -23.55 -10.85 5.06
C GLU A 84 -22.60 -10.52 6.21
N LEU A 85 -21.33 -10.20 5.93
CA LEU A 85 -20.37 -9.76 6.95
C LEU A 85 -20.87 -8.49 7.64
N GLY A 86 -21.16 -8.60 8.94
CA GLY A 86 -21.74 -7.54 9.75
C GLY A 86 -20.72 -6.51 10.27
N GLU A 87 -21.22 -5.62 11.15
CA GLU A 87 -20.39 -4.61 11.82
C GLU A 87 -19.27 -5.23 12.67
N ASP A 88 -19.52 -6.39 13.29
CA ASP A 88 -18.52 -7.13 14.08
C ASP A 88 -17.26 -7.44 13.29
N PHE A 89 -17.39 -7.75 11.99
CA PHE A 89 -16.24 -7.94 11.13
C PHE A 89 -15.51 -6.62 10.86
N GLY A 90 -16.23 -5.52 10.69
CA GLY A 90 -15.65 -4.18 10.52
C GLY A 90 -14.79 -3.78 11.73
N ASP A 91 -15.27 -4.01 12.92
CA ASP A 91 -14.56 -3.74 14.16
C ASP A 91 -13.34 -4.66 14.33
N ALA A 92 -13.50 -5.94 14.09
CA ALA A 92 -12.37 -6.90 14.10
C ALA A 92 -11.30 -6.55 13.08
N TYR A 93 -11.71 -6.08 11.90
CA TYR A 93 -10.80 -5.59 10.86
C TYR A 93 -9.98 -4.39 11.35
N LEU A 94 -10.62 -3.38 11.97
CA LEU A 94 -9.93 -2.20 12.50
C LEU A 94 -8.94 -2.58 13.60
N VAL A 95 -9.35 -3.44 14.53
CA VAL A 95 -8.47 -3.94 15.60
C VAL A 95 -7.32 -4.74 15.04
N ALA A 96 -7.54 -5.59 14.03
CA ALA A 96 -6.48 -6.36 13.37
C ALA A 96 -5.49 -5.45 12.63
N ALA A 97 -5.98 -4.42 11.94
CA ALA A 97 -5.14 -3.42 11.27
C ALA A 97 -4.24 -2.67 12.26
N GLU A 98 -4.79 -2.26 13.41
CA GLU A 98 -4.03 -1.61 14.47
C GLU A 98 -2.98 -2.55 15.08
N GLN A 99 -3.34 -3.82 15.33
CA GLN A 99 -2.42 -4.83 15.87
C GLN A 99 -1.26 -5.11 14.89
N LEU A 100 -1.55 -5.19 13.59
CA LEU A 100 -0.53 -5.33 12.55
C LEU A 100 0.40 -4.12 12.52
N ALA A 101 -0.14 -2.90 12.58
CA ALA A 101 0.64 -1.68 12.63
C ALA A 101 1.53 -1.63 13.90
N LYS A 102 1.00 -1.97 15.07
CA LYS A 102 1.76 -2.01 16.34
C LYS A 102 2.89 -3.04 16.31
N LEU A 103 2.72 -4.18 15.61
CA LEU A 103 3.76 -5.18 15.45
C LEU A 103 5.03 -4.59 14.81
N TYR A 104 4.87 -3.74 13.81
CA TYR A 104 5.96 -3.12 13.05
C TYR A 104 6.40 -1.74 13.58
N GLN A 105 5.64 -1.14 14.48
CA GLN A 105 6.04 0.06 15.24
C GLN A 105 6.91 -0.26 16.45
N SER A 106 6.92 -1.51 16.91
CA SER A 106 7.78 -1.94 18.03
C SER A 106 9.25 -1.79 17.66
N LYS A 107 10.12 -1.42 18.64
CA LYS A 107 11.56 -1.22 18.42
C LYS A 107 12.24 -2.42 17.75
N LYS A 108 11.77 -3.63 17.98
CA LYS A 108 12.33 -4.87 17.41
C LYS A 108 12.07 -4.99 15.92
N ASN A 109 10.90 -4.57 15.45
CA ASN A 109 10.45 -4.74 14.07
C ASN A 109 10.34 -3.40 13.31
N ALA A 110 10.85 -2.30 13.90
CA ALA A 110 10.75 -0.98 13.30
C ALA A 110 11.34 -0.94 11.90
N GLN A 111 10.58 -0.45 10.94
CA GLN A 111 11.01 -0.37 9.54
C GLN A 111 12.01 0.77 9.32
N VAL A 112 11.85 1.88 10.02
CA VAL A 112 12.68 3.09 9.88
C VAL A 112 13.38 3.38 11.19
N THR A 113 14.63 3.83 11.11
CA THR A 113 15.42 4.18 12.29
C THR A 113 14.84 5.44 12.96
N THR A 114 14.62 5.40 14.28
CA THR A 114 14.09 6.54 15.06
C THR A 114 14.88 7.83 14.88
N SER A 115 16.20 7.72 14.82
CA SER A 115 17.09 8.89 14.55
C SER A 115 16.82 9.52 13.18
N SER A 116 16.48 8.74 12.17
CA SER A 116 16.13 9.23 10.84
C SER A 116 14.80 9.98 10.85
N ILE A 117 13.81 9.49 11.58
CA ILE A 117 12.51 10.16 11.73
C ILE A 117 12.70 11.52 12.43
N LEU A 118 13.49 11.56 13.51
CA LEU A 118 13.78 12.79 14.22
C LEU A 118 14.52 13.80 13.34
N LEU A 119 15.52 13.35 12.57
CA LEU A 119 16.24 14.20 11.63
C LEU A 119 15.33 14.74 10.52
N GLN A 120 14.42 13.91 10.01
CA GLN A 120 13.45 14.31 8.98
C GLN A 120 12.48 15.36 9.53
N LEU A 121 11.97 15.18 10.76
CA LEU A 121 11.13 16.16 11.43
C LEU A 121 11.88 17.47 11.69
N LEU A 122 13.14 17.40 12.14
CA LEU A 122 13.99 18.57 12.31
C LEU A 122 14.21 19.29 10.97
N GLY A 123 14.47 18.54 9.89
CA GLY A 123 14.60 19.09 8.54
C GLY A 123 13.35 19.85 8.09
N LEU A 124 12.16 19.28 8.32
CA LEU A 124 10.88 19.95 8.03
C LEU A 124 10.73 21.27 8.82
N VAL A 125 11.03 21.23 10.12
CA VAL A 125 10.99 22.44 10.96
C VAL A 125 11.97 23.50 10.45
N VAL A 126 13.19 23.11 10.08
CA VAL A 126 14.19 24.03 9.53
C VAL A 126 13.72 24.62 8.20
N CYS A 127 13.17 23.82 7.28
CA CYS A 127 12.63 24.33 6.02
C CYS A 127 11.51 25.36 6.24
N ILE A 128 10.56 25.07 7.13
CA ILE A 128 9.47 25.99 7.48
C ILE A 128 10.04 27.26 8.14
N ALA A 129 10.99 27.13 9.07
CA ALA A 129 11.61 28.25 9.74
C ALA A 129 12.37 29.17 8.76
N LEU A 130 13.05 28.61 7.77
CA LEU A 130 13.71 29.38 6.71
C LEU A 130 12.70 30.15 5.85
N MET A 131 11.58 29.53 5.50
CA MET A 131 10.52 30.18 4.72
C MET A 131 9.88 31.33 5.52
N VAL A 132 9.51 31.07 6.78
CA VAL A 132 8.93 32.10 7.67
C VAL A 132 9.94 33.21 7.95
N GLY A 133 11.20 32.85 8.20
CA GLY A 133 12.29 33.81 8.42
C GLY A 133 12.48 34.75 7.25
N ALA A 134 12.46 34.25 6.02
CA ALA A 134 12.55 35.10 4.82
C ALA A 134 11.40 36.11 4.75
N ILE A 135 10.17 35.69 5.08
CA ILE A 135 8.98 36.55 5.09
C ILE A 135 9.06 37.62 6.19
N VAL A 136 9.46 37.21 7.42
CA VAL A 136 9.55 38.14 8.56
C VAL A 136 10.65 39.16 8.34
N CYS A 137 11.82 38.72 7.83
CA CYS A 137 12.91 39.63 7.50
C CYS A 137 12.50 40.66 6.45
N SER A 138 11.80 40.25 5.40
CA SER A 138 11.35 41.18 4.36
C SER A 138 10.36 42.22 4.91
N GLY A 139 9.39 41.82 5.71
CA GLY A 139 8.44 42.74 6.34
C GLY A 139 9.05 43.69 7.35
N PHE A 140 10.11 43.22 8.08
CA PHE A 140 10.78 44.04 9.09
C PHE A 140 11.69 45.10 8.45
N PHE A 141 12.45 44.72 7.41
CA PHE A 141 13.39 45.66 6.78
C PHE A 141 12.72 46.74 5.93
N ASN A 142 11.58 46.46 5.34
CA ASN A 142 10.87 47.37 4.42
C ASN A 142 9.70 48.15 5.06
N GLY A 143 9.39 47.90 6.33
CA GLY A 143 8.40 48.68 7.10
C GLY A 143 6.95 48.55 6.66
N GLY A 144 6.60 47.52 5.86
CA GLY A 144 5.25 47.30 5.41
C GLY A 144 5.01 46.00 4.66
N PHE A 145 3.74 45.68 4.36
CA PHE A 145 3.34 44.55 3.53
C PHE A 145 3.38 44.95 2.06
N TYR A 146 4.43 44.59 1.36
CA TYR A 146 4.60 44.79 -0.08
C TYR A 146 4.16 43.52 -0.87
N PRO A 147 3.97 43.63 -2.19
CA PRO A 147 3.58 42.49 -3.01
C PRO A 147 4.54 41.30 -2.96
N GLY A 148 5.82 41.52 -2.70
CA GLY A 148 6.83 40.48 -2.52
C GLY A 148 6.57 39.58 -1.31
N VAL A 149 6.11 40.17 -0.17
CA VAL A 149 5.72 39.43 1.02
C VAL A 149 4.53 38.49 0.73
N ALA A 150 3.52 39.00 0.03
CA ALA A 150 2.36 38.18 -0.32
C ALA A 150 2.74 36.99 -1.22
N LEU A 151 3.60 37.19 -2.21
CA LEU A 151 4.16 36.12 -3.05
C LEU A 151 5.00 35.14 -2.21
N GLY A 152 5.83 35.63 -1.28
CA GLY A 152 6.60 34.80 -0.37
C GLY A 152 5.73 33.88 0.49
N ILE A 153 4.63 34.41 1.05
CA ILE A 153 3.66 33.63 1.83
C ILE A 153 3.00 32.55 0.95
N LEU A 154 2.50 32.92 -0.23
CA LEU A 154 1.86 31.98 -1.14
C LEU A 154 2.82 30.86 -1.56
N GLY A 155 4.03 31.21 -1.99
CA GLY A 155 5.06 30.26 -2.37
C GLY A 155 5.44 29.31 -1.24
N SER A 156 5.58 29.81 -0.01
CA SER A 156 5.89 29.02 1.18
C SER A 156 4.78 28.03 1.52
N LEU A 157 3.51 28.41 1.41
CA LEU A 157 2.38 27.52 1.66
C LEU A 157 2.34 26.37 0.63
N VAL A 158 2.57 26.69 -0.64
CA VAL A 158 2.62 25.67 -1.71
C VAL A 158 3.80 24.74 -1.51
N ALA A 159 5.00 25.25 -1.24
CA ALA A 159 6.20 24.47 -1.03
C ALA A 159 6.10 23.59 0.22
N ALA A 160 5.66 24.12 1.36
CA ALA A 160 5.52 23.37 2.60
C ALA A 160 4.46 22.25 2.48
N SER A 161 3.31 22.53 1.88
CA SER A 161 2.27 21.52 1.68
C SER A 161 2.73 20.41 0.74
N SER A 162 3.38 20.72 -0.37
CA SER A 162 3.91 19.73 -1.31
C SER A 162 5.05 18.91 -0.70
N LEU A 163 5.93 19.51 0.12
CA LEU A 163 6.99 18.81 0.83
C LEU A 163 6.42 17.80 1.85
N ILE A 164 5.43 18.19 2.64
CA ILE A 164 4.76 17.29 3.59
C ILE A 164 4.12 16.10 2.84
N ILE A 165 3.42 16.39 1.73
CA ILE A 165 2.82 15.35 0.90
C ILE A 165 3.90 14.43 0.30
N LEU A 166 5.04 14.97 -0.17
CA LEU A 166 6.17 14.18 -0.68
C LEU A 166 6.71 13.22 0.37
N VAL A 167 6.92 13.69 1.60
CA VAL A 167 7.41 12.86 2.72
C VAL A 167 6.41 11.74 3.05
N ILE A 168 5.11 12.03 3.07
CA ILE A 168 4.06 11.02 3.30
C ILE A 168 4.02 10.02 2.15
N PHE A 169 4.09 10.51 0.90
CA PHE A 169 4.04 9.67 -0.29
C PHE A 169 5.27 8.76 -0.46
N GLN A 170 6.43 9.18 0.04
CA GLN A 170 7.64 8.36 -0.02
C GLN A 170 7.44 7.02 0.70
N LYS A 171 6.71 7.02 1.81
CA LYS A 171 6.38 5.81 2.58
C LYS A 171 5.46 4.86 1.81
N LYS A 172 4.54 5.37 0.98
CA LYS A 172 3.57 4.57 0.21
C LYS A 172 4.05 4.17 -1.20
N ALA A 173 5.22 4.61 -1.63
CA ALA A 173 5.66 4.45 -3.02
C ALA A 173 5.95 3.00 -3.45
N LEU A 174 6.17 2.08 -2.51
CA LEU A 174 6.52 0.69 -2.80
C LEU A 174 5.31 -0.20 -3.10
N SER A 175 4.10 0.21 -2.69
CA SER A 175 2.86 -0.56 -2.89
C SER A 175 2.13 -0.25 -4.19
N VAL A 176 2.40 0.92 -4.77
CA VAL A 176 1.74 1.37 -6.01
C VAL A 176 2.55 0.92 -7.23
N SER A 177 1.88 0.64 -8.34
CA SER A 177 2.57 0.32 -9.60
C SER A 177 3.64 1.39 -9.89
N ARG A 178 4.84 0.94 -10.26
CA ARG A 178 6.04 1.79 -10.44
C ARG A 178 5.76 3.02 -11.30
N VAL A 179 5.00 2.86 -12.39
CA VAL A 179 4.64 3.93 -13.32
C VAL A 179 3.78 5.00 -12.65
N ARG A 180 2.74 4.59 -11.92
CA ARG A 180 1.81 5.52 -11.25
C ARG A 180 2.48 6.25 -10.07
N SER A 181 3.37 5.59 -9.34
CA SER A 181 4.11 6.20 -8.24
C SER A 181 5.13 7.23 -8.74
N VAL A 182 5.85 6.93 -9.83
CA VAL A 182 6.81 7.85 -10.46
C VAL A 182 6.10 9.11 -10.95
N GLY A 183 5.03 8.98 -11.73
CA GLY A 183 4.30 10.14 -12.27
C GLY A 183 3.79 11.07 -11.17
N ARG A 184 3.23 10.50 -10.08
CA ARG A 184 2.72 11.29 -8.95
C ARG A 184 3.83 11.98 -8.16
N ARG A 185 4.97 11.32 -7.96
CA ARG A 185 6.16 11.92 -7.32
C ARG A 185 6.74 13.03 -8.16
N THR A 186 6.87 12.83 -9.46
CA THR A 186 7.35 13.87 -10.39
C THR A 186 6.43 15.09 -10.36
N PHE A 187 5.12 14.89 -10.38
CA PHE A 187 4.16 15.98 -10.26
C PHE A 187 4.33 16.77 -8.95
N LEU A 188 4.45 16.09 -7.82
CA LEU A 188 4.67 16.76 -6.52
C LEU A 188 5.99 17.53 -6.46
N TRP A 189 7.06 17.00 -7.07
CA TRP A 189 8.33 17.72 -7.20
C TRP A 189 8.20 18.97 -8.08
N ILE A 190 7.41 18.92 -9.16
CA ILE A 190 7.14 20.09 -10.00
C ILE A 190 6.37 21.15 -9.21
N VAL A 191 5.31 20.77 -8.48
CA VAL A 191 4.53 21.69 -7.65
C VAL A 191 5.42 22.32 -6.56
N ASN A 192 6.27 21.53 -5.92
CA ASN A 192 7.22 21.99 -4.93
C ASN A 192 8.21 23.01 -5.53
N PHE A 193 8.81 22.68 -6.68
CA PHE A 193 9.75 23.56 -7.39
C PHE A 193 9.11 24.91 -7.76
N VAL A 194 7.86 24.90 -8.21
CA VAL A 194 7.09 26.13 -8.48
C VAL A 194 6.85 26.92 -7.21
N GLY A 195 6.47 26.27 -6.11
CA GLY A 195 6.27 26.92 -4.81
C GLY A 195 7.53 27.61 -4.29
N VAL A 196 8.66 26.91 -4.31
CA VAL A 196 9.98 27.47 -3.93
C VAL A 196 10.37 28.61 -4.86
N GLY A 197 10.09 28.49 -6.17
CA GLY A 197 10.33 29.55 -7.15
C GLY A 197 9.55 30.83 -6.87
N ILE A 198 8.27 30.69 -6.51
CA ILE A 198 7.41 31.84 -6.13
C ILE A 198 7.93 32.49 -4.83
N CYS A 199 8.35 31.69 -3.85
CA CYS A 199 8.93 32.19 -2.61
C CYS A 199 10.23 32.99 -2.87
N ALA A 200 11.10 32.45 -3.71
CA ALA A 200 12.36 33.10 -4.09
C ALA A 200 12.13 34.41 -4.90
N LEU A 201 11.13 34.40 -5.78
CA LEU A 201 10.73 35.60 -6.53
C LEU A 201 10.21 36.69 -5.57
N GLY A 202 9.38 36.31 -4.61
CA GLY A 202 8.92 37.22 -3.56
C GLY A 202 10.09 37.88 -2.82
N SER A 203 11.08 37.06 -2.41
CA SER A 203 12.28 37.54 -1.77
C SER A 203 13.11 38.47 -2.66
N ALA A 204 13.27 38.14 -3.95
CA ALA A 204 14.02 38.97 -4.90
C ALA A 204 13.37 40.32 -5.13
N LEU A 205 12.06 40.39 -5.23
CA LEU A 205 11.30 41.63 -5.40
C LEU A 205 11.35 42.49 -4.17
N GLU A 206 11.28 41.90 -2.98
CA GLU A 206 11.22 42.58 -1.73
C GLU A 206 12.56 43.26 -1.38
N PHE A 207 13.66 42.57 -1.64
CA PHE A 207 15.01 43.07 -1.37
C PHE A 207 15.67 43.74 -2.60
N GLU A 208 14.94 43.92 -3.68
CA GLU A 208 15.44 44.46 -4.95
C GLU A 208 16.75 43.78 -5.42
N SER A 209 16.93 42.50 -5.07
CA SER A 209 18.15 41.75 -5.30
C SER A 209 17.88 40.38 -5.94
N THR A 210 18.18 40.23 -7.22
CA THR A 210 18.09 38.94 -7.94
C THR A 210 19.06 37.91 -7.37
N VAL A 211 20.22 38.32 -6.87
CA VAL A 211 21.21 37.43 -6.26
C VAL A 211 20.63 36.75 -5.01
N LEU A 212 19.94 37.52 -4.17
CA LEU A 212 19.32 37.02 -2.94
C LEU A 212 18.21 36.01 -3.27
N GLY A 213 17.41 36.30 -4.29
CA GLY A 213 16.40 35.35 -4.79
C GLY A 213 17.01 34.03 -5.26
N ILE A 214 18.11 34.05 -6.01
CA ILE A 214 18.81 32.86 -6.47
C ILE A 214 19.37 32.04 -5.29
N VAL A 215 19.98 32.71 -4.30
CA VAL A 215 20.53 32.04 -3.11
C VAL A 215 19.40 31.42 -2.28
N CYS A 216 18.29 32.15 -2.08
CA CYS A 216 17.11 31.60 -1.39
C CYS A 216 16.55 30.37 -2.09
N PHE A 217 16.38 30.44 -3.40
CA PHE A 217 15.93 29.31 -4.22
C PHE A 217 16.81 28.08 -4.07
N GLY A 218 18.12 28.24 -4.26
CA GLY A 218 19.08 27.14 -4.18
C GLY A 218 19.14 26.52 -2.77
N SER A 219 19.17 27.34 -1.73
CA SER A 219 19.26 26.88 -0.34
C SER A 219 17.99 26.11 0.08
N LEU A 220 16.81 26.60 -0.27
CA LEU A 220 15.55 25.90 0.01
C LEU A 220 15.47 24.56 -0.71
N LEU A 221 15.80 24.49 -2.01
CA LEU A 221 15.80 23.22 -2.75
C LEU A 221 16.77 22.20 -2.16
N ILE A 222 17.97 22.62 -1.75
CA ILE A 222 18.95 21.72 -1.11
C ILE A 222 18.40 21.21 0.23
N ALA A 223 17.82 22.09 1.05
CA ALA A 223 17.28 21.74 2.35
C ALA A 223 16.10 20.75 2.21
N GLU A 224 15.18 20.99 1.29
CA GLU A 224 14.03 20.15 1.05
C GLU A 224 14.42 18.79 0.46
N PHE A 225 15.31 18.77 -0.53
CA PHE A 225 15.83 17.52 -1.09
C PHE A 225 16.53 16.67 -0.02
N SER A 226 17.37 17.30 0.81
CA SER A 226 18.04 16.64 1.92
C SER A 226 17.04 16.06 2.91
N THR A 227 15.99 16.81 3.27
CA THR A 227 14.93 16.37 4.18
C THR A 227 14.20 15.12 3.65
N VAL A 228 13.88 15.10 2.37
CA VAL A 228 13.23 13.92 1.72
C VAL A 228 14.17 12.72 1.71
N MET A 229 15.48 12.92 1.54
CA MET A 229 16.48 11.84 1.50
C MET A 229 16.91 11.31 2.89
N MET A 230 16.51 11.95 3.99
CA MET A 230 16.91 11.56 5.35
C MET A 230 16.30 10.27 5.86
N GLU A 231 15.34 9.65 5.15
CA GLU A 231 14.73 8.39 5.58
C GLU A 231 15.74 7.24 5.46
N LYS A 232 16.09 6.63 6.60
CA LYS A 232 16.98 5.47 6.66
C LYS A 232 16.23 4.28 7.26
N ARG A 233 16.12 3.20 6.49
CA ARG A 233 15.56 1.93 6.97
C ARG A 233 16.50 1.25 7.96
N THR A 234 15.93 0.47 8.86
CA THR A 234 16.73 -0.43 9.73
C THR A 234 17.37 -1.53 8.86
N LYS A 235 18.49 -2.09 9.31
CA LYS A 235 19.20 -3.13 8.57
C LYS A 235 18.30 -4.35 8.32
N GLN A 236 17.56 -4.78 9.34
CA GLN A 236 16.62 -5.90 9.24
C GLN A 236 15.49 -5.60 8.24
N SER A 237 14.92 -4.39 8.27
CA SER A 237 13.88 -3.99 7.33
C SER A 237 14.41 -3.90 5.89
N ALA A 238 15.65 -3.47 5.68
CA ALA A 238 16.27 -3.41 4.37
C ALA A 238 16.52 -4.81 3.78
N GLU A 239 17.02 -5.75 4.59
CA GLU A 239 17.23 -7.15 4.20
C GLU A 239 15.89 -7.84 3.86
N LEU A 240 14.87 -7.64 4.71
CA LEU A 240 13.54 -8.18 4.50
C LEU A 240 12.90 -7.63 3.22
N LEU A 241 12.97 -6.31 3.02
CA LEU A 241 12.50 -5.66 1.80
C LEU A 241 13.23 -6.20 0.56
N GLY A 242 14.54 -6.44 0.66
CA GLY A 242 15.33 -7.04 -0.42
C GLY A 242 14.79 -8.41 -0.83
N LYS A 243 14.43 -9.27 0.14
CA LYS A 243 13.80 -10.58 -0.12
C LYS A 243 12.43 -10.43 -0.76
N LEU A 244 11.59 -9.52 -0.25
CA LEU A 244 10.26 -9.27 -0.82
C LEU A 244 10.31 -8.72 -2.25
N LEU A 245 11.26 -7.83 -2.53
CA LEU A 245 11.50 -7.33 -3.89
C LEU A 245 12.05 -8.43 -4.81
N GLY A 246 12.87 -9.34 -4.28
CA GLY A 246 13.34 -10.54 -5.00
C GLY A 246 12.19 -11.48 -5.37
N LEU A 247 11.26 -11.75 -4.45
CA LEU A 247 10.03 -12.50 -4.72
C LEU A 247 9.15 -11.79 -5.75
N ARG A 248 8.94 -10.48 -5.58
CA ARG A 248 8.18 -9.66 -6.52
C ARG A 248 8.76 -9.76 -7.93
N GLN A 249 10.07 -9.59 -8.07
CA GLN A 249 10.75 -9.71 -9.35
C GLN A 249 10.57 -11.10 -9.95
N PHE A 250 10.67 -12.16 -9.13
CA PHE A 250 10.40 -13.52 -9.58
C PHE A 250 8.99 -13.67 -10.13
N ILE A 251 7.95 -13.22 -9.41
CA ILE A 251 6.55 -13.25 -9.89
C ILE A 251 6.39 -12.50 -11.23
N GLU A 252 7.11 -11.38 -11.41
CA GLU A 252 7.06 -10.59 -12.63
C GLU A 252 7.77 -11.25 -13.83
N THR A 253 8.84 -12.01 -13.58
CA THR A 253 9.77 -12.49 -14.65
C THR A 253 9.98 -14.01 -14.64
N ALA A 254 9.18 -14.77 -13.90
CA ALA A 254 9.36 -16.22 -13.78
C ALA A 254 9.32 -16.90 -15.16
N GLU A 255 10.31 -17.74 -15.39
CA GLU A 255 10.41 -18.57 -16.57
C GLU A 255 9.57 -19.85 -16.41
N LEU A 256 8.97 -20.31 -17.52
CA LEU A 256 8.07 -21.47 -17.52
C LEU A 256 8.74 -22.73 -16.97
N ASP A 257 9.95 -23.03 -17.40
CA ASP A 257 10.70 -24.23 -16.98
C ASP A 257 10.94 -24.23 -15.46
N ARG A 258 11.21 -23.05 -14.91
CA ARG A 258 11.41 -22.92 -13.46
C ARG A 258 10.12 -23.13 -12.68
N LEU A 259 8.99 -22.64 -13.21
CA LEU A 259 7.68 -22.85 -12.61
C LEU A 259 7.27 -24.32 -12.65
N HIS A 260 7.54 -25.06 -13.75
CA HIS A 260 7.31 -26.48 -13.82
C HIS A 260 8.04 -27.23 -12.70
N LEU A 261 9.33 -26.95 -12.49
CA LEU A 261 10.10 -27.59 -11.41
C LEU A 261 9.48 -27.31 -10.03
N LEU A 262 9.07 -26.07 -9.77
CA LEU A 262 8.47 -25.68 -8.48
C LEU A 262 7.10 -26.33 -8.25
N VAL A 263 6.30 -26.52 -9.30
CA VAL A 263 5.01 -27.21 -9.22
C VAL A 263 5.20 -28.72 -9.06
N ASP A 264 6.20 -29.30 -9.72
CA ASP A 264 6.54 -30.72 -9.56
C ASP A 264 7.02 -31.02 -8.13
N GLU A 265 7.76 -30.10 -7.52
CA GLU A 265 8.20 -30.20 -6.10
C GLU A 265 7.04 -29.94 -5.14
N ASN A 266 6.15 -28.98 -5.46
CA ASN A 266 5.02 -28.56 -4.63
C ASN A 266 3.80 -28.25 -5.51
N PRO A 267 2.85 -29.19 -5.66
CA PRO A 267 1.63 -28.97 -6.45
C PRO A 267 0.75 -27.80 -5.98
N SER A 268 0.86 -27.39 -4.71
CA SER A 268 0.15 -26.25 -4.14
C SER A 268 0.86 -24.91 -4.38
N TYR A 269 2.03 -24.89 -5.01
CA TYR A 269 2.88 -23.70 -5.16
C TYR A 269 2.17 -22.48 -5.73
N PHE A 270 1.24 -22.69 -6.68
CA PHE A 270 0.42 -21.61 -7.23
C PHE A 270 -0.37 -20.89 -6.14
N TYR A 271 -1.00 -21.66 -5.24
CA TYR A 271 -1.87 -21.18 -4.17
C TYR A 271 -1.07 -20.58 -3.02
N ASP A 272 0.06 -21.17 -2.65
CA ASP A 272 0.96 -20.67 -1.60
C ASP A 272 1.43 -19.23 -1.90
N VAL A 273 1.66 -18.91 -3.18
CA VAL A 273 2.16 -17.59 -3.61
C VAL A 273 1.04 -16.61 -3.95
N LEU A 274 -0.14 -17.09 -4.32
CA LEU A 274 -1.23 -16.24 -4.82
C LEU A 274 -1.67 -15.11 -3.84
N PRO A 275 -1.84 -15.34 -2.52
CA PRO A 275 -2.19 -14.26 -1.60
C PRO A 275 -1.11 -13.17 -1.52
N TYR A 276 0.15 -13.54 -1.66
CA TYR A 276 1.28 -12.59 -1.72
C TYR A 276 1.32 -11.85 -3.05
N ALA A 277 1.05 -12.52 -4.17
CA ALA A 277 0.91 -11.86 -5.46
C ALA A 277 -0.25 -10.85 -5.45
N TYR A 278 -1.32 -11.13 -4.70
CA TYR A 278 -2.44 -10.21 -4.54
C TYR A 278 -2.04 -8.93 -3.84
N VAL A 279 -1.39 -9.00 -2.68
CA VAL A 279 -0.95 -7.80 -1.94
C VAL A 279 0.11 -6.99 -2.70
N MET A 280 0.92 -7.67 -3.51
CA MET A 280 1.90 -7.04 -4.39
C MET A 280 1.28 -6.44 -5.68
N GLY A 281 -0.02 -6.66 -5.94
CA GLY A 281 -0.71 -6.21 -7.15
C GLY A 281 -0.32 -6.97 -8.42
N LEU A 282 0.15 -8.21 -8.28
CA LEU A 282 0.67 -9.04 -9.36
C LEU A 282 -0.20 -10.26 -9.70
N THR A 283 -1.43 -10.34 -9.18
CA THR A 283 -2.33 -11.49 -9.36
C THR A 283 -2.49 -11.89 -10.84
N ASN A 284 -2.75 -10.91 -11.71
CA ASN A 284 -2.92 -11.19 -13.15
C ASN A 284 -1.64 -11.69 -13.80
N LYS A 285 -0.49 -11.17 -13.37
CA LYS A 285 0.81 -11.59 -13.88
C LYS A 285 1.11 -13.01 -13.42
N TRP A 286 0.85 -13.30 -12.14
CA TRP A 286 0.99 -14.63 -11.56
C TRP A 286 0.13 -15.66 -12.29
N ALA A 287 -1.18 -15.39 -12.47
CA ALA A 287 -2.07 -16.25 -13.22
C ALA A 287 -1.59 -16.50 -14.66
N LYS A 288 -1.09 -15.46 -15.34
CA LYS A 288 -0.57 -15.57 -16.70
C LYS A 288 0.67 -16.48 -16.78
N ASN A 289 1.53 -16.44 -15.79
CA ASN A 289 2.72 -17.29 -15.76
C ASN A 289 2.35 -18.78 -15.70
N PHE A 290 1.16 -19.12 -15.16
CA PHE A 290 0.63 -20.48 -15.06
C PHE A 290 -0.34 -20.86 -16.21
N GLU A 291 -0.48 -20.02 -17.24
CA GLU A 291 -1.42 -20.28 -18.35
C GLU A 291 -1.17 -21.63 -19.04
N LYS A 292 0.10 -22.07 -19.10
CA LYS A 292 0.52 -23.33 -19.72
C LYS A 292 0.79 -24.45 -18.72
N ILE A 293 0.59 -24.21 -17.42
CA ILE A 293 0.82 -25.17 -16.36
C ILE A 293 -0.53 -25.64 -15.84
N ARG A 294 -0.74 -26.96 -15.83
CA ARG A 294 -1.95 -27.53 -15.25
C ARG A 294 -1.88 -27.40 -13.73
N ILE A 295 -2.85 -26.70 -13.14
CA ILE A 295 -3.07 -26.68 -11.70
C ILE A 295 -4.27 -27.60 -11.34
N VAL A 296 -4.24 -28.18 -10.15
CA VAL A 296 -5.32 -29.00 -9.62
C VAL A 296 -6.13 -28.15 -8.66
N GLN A 297 -7.47 -28.28 -8.69
CA GLN A 297 -8.32 -27.57 -7.74
C GLN A 297 -7.94 -27.97 -6.31
N PRO A 298 -7.74 -26.97 -5.40
CA PRO A 298 -7.36 -27.27 -4.02
C PRO A 298 -8.56 -27.79 -3.21
N ASP A 299 -8.29 -28.65 -2.24
CA ASP A 299 -9.32 -29.31 -1.41
C ASP A 299 -10.15 -28.35 -0.53
N TRP A 300 -9.65 -27.15 -0.32
CA TRP A 300 -10.33 -26.10 0.45
C TRP A 300 -11.22 -25.18 -0.40
N TYR A 301 -11.30 -25.41 -1.72
CA TYR A 301 -12.16 -24.63 -2.60
C TYR A 301 -13.26 -25.49 -3.19
N TYR A 302 -14.51 -25.08 -2.97
CA TYR A 302 -15.71 -25.70 -3.52
C TYR A 302 -16.39 -24.70 -4.46
N GLY A 303 -16.38 -24.98 -5.74
CA GLY A 303 -17.04 -24.16 -6.75
C GLY A 303 -17.66 -25.01 -7.84
N ASN A 304 -18.80 -24.59 -8.33
CA ASN A 304 -19.40 -25.23 -9.49
C ASN A 304 -18.69 -24.73 -10.75
N THR A 305 -17.57 -25.38 -11.08
CA THR A 305 -16.77 -25.03 -12.27
C THR A 305 -17.38 -25.54 -13.56
N GLY A 306 -18.49 -26.28 -13.48
CA GLY A 306 -19.11 -26.93 -14.64
C GLY A 306 -18.12 -27.84 -15.37
N ASP A 307 -18.31 -28.03 -16.67
CA ASP A 307 -17.41 -28.80 -17.54
C ASP A 307 -16.19 -27.98 -18.01
N GLU A 308 -16.01 -26.72 -17.52
CA GLU A 308 -14.88 -25.91 -17.87
C GLU A 308 -13.60 -26.38 -17.17
N LEU A 309 -12.51 -26.45 -17.92
CA LEU A 309 -11.19 -26.82 -17.40
C LEU A 309 -10.75 -25.84 -16.33
N PHE A 310 -10.57 -26.30 -15.10
CA PHE A 310 -10.02 -25.52 -14.00
C PHE A 310 -8.60 -25.06 -14.34
N ASN A 311 -8.36 -23.77 -14.32
CA ASN A 311 -7.07 -23.17 -14.64
C ASN A 311 -6.75 -21.94 -13.78
N ALA A 312 -5.47 -21.53 -13.78
CA ALA A 312 -4.96 -20.44 -12.95
C ALA A 312 -5.65 -19.09 -13.21
N TRP A 313 -6.00 -18.80 -14.45
CA TRP A 313 -6.69 -17.56 -14.81
C TRP A 313 -8.11 -17.52 -14.24
N MET A 314 -8.87 -18.57 -14.45
CA MET A 314 -10.22 -18.69 -13.93
C MET A 314 -10.21 -18.59 -12.41
N PHE A 315 -9.38 -19.38 -11.72
CA PHE A 315 -9.27 -19.36 -10.27
C PHE A 315 -8.87 -17.99 -9.73
N SER A 316 -7.87 -17.33 -10.33
CA SER A 316 -7.46 -15.98 -9.93
C SER A 316 -8.56 -14.94 -10.14
N SER A 317 -9.41 -15.10 -11.17
CA SER A 317 -10.57 -14.24 -11.39
C SER A 317 -11.64 -14.44 -10.32
N MET A 318 -11.92 -15.71 -9.96
CA MET A 318 -12.84 -16.07 -8.89
C MET A 318 -12.38 -15.51 -7.54
N MET A 319 -11.10 -15.67 -7.21
CA MET A 319 -10.54 -15.13 -5.97
C MET A 319 -10.57 -13.60 -5.92
N ARG A 320 -10.38 -12.90 -7.04
CA ARG A 320 -10.63 -11.46 -7.09
C ARG A 320 -12.06 -11.09 -6.74
N ASN A 321 -13.05 -11.84 -7.25
CA ASN A 321 -14.45 -11.62 -6.89
C ASN A 321 -14.70 -11.86 -5.40
N CYS A 322 -14.11 -12.93 -4.84
CA CYS A 322 -14.13 -13.21 -3.40
C CYS A 322 -13.57 -12.04 -2.58
N TYR A 323 -12.40 -11.53 -2.95
CA TYR A 323 -11.81 -10.36 -2.30
C TYR A 323 -12.66 -9.10 -2.44
N HIS A 324 -13.30 -8.90 -3.60
CA HIS A 324 -14.23 -7.79 -3.80
C HIS A 324 -15.47 -7.92 -2.92
N ALA A 325 -16.04 -9.11 -2.82
CA ALA A 325 -17.18 -9.36 -1.93
C ALA A 325 -16.81 -9.06 -0.48
N ALA A 326 -15.68 -9.56 0.01
CA ALA A 326 -15.20 -9.26 1.35
C ALA A 326 -14.93 -7.77 1.57
N ALA A 327 -14.29 -7.08 0.59
CA ALA A 327 -13.93 -5.66 0.71
C ALA A 327 -15.14 -4.71 0.70
N SER A 328 -16.17 -5.04 -0.09
CA SER A 328 -17.38 -4.20 -0.21
C SER A 328 -18.26 -4.27 1.04
N ASN A 329 -18.20 -5.37 1.78
CA ASN A 329 -19.03 -5.61 2.95
C ASN A 329 -18.35 -5.31 4.29
N ILE A 330 -17.16 -4.69 4.27
CA ILE A 330 -16.54 -4.14 5.48
C ILE A 330 -17.27 -2.83 5.83
N HIS A 331 -18.26 -2.92 6.69
CA HIS A 331 -18.93 -1.76 7.28
C HIS A 331 -18.11 -1.27 8.48
N ILE A 332 -17.53 -0.09 8.37
CA ILE A 332 -16.81 0.56 9.46
C ILE A 332 -17.76 1.57 10.07
N SER A 333 -18.20 1.32 11.30
CA SER A 333 -18.91 2.31 12.11
C SER A 333 -17.92 3.39 12.53
N ILE A 334 -18.00 4.58 11.91
CA ILE A 334 -17.24 5.75 12.39
C ILE A 334 -18.00 6.27 13.60
N PRO A 335 -17.41 6.28 14.81
CA PRO A 335 -18.06 6.92 15.96
C PRO A 335 -18.29 8.39 15.65
N GLU A 336 -19.53 8.84 15.64
CA GLU A 336 -19.86 10.26 15.64
C GLU A 336 -19.37 10.88 16.96
N GLY A 337 -18.31 11.65 16.91
CA GLY A 337 -17.86 12.48 18.02
C GLY A 337 -16.56 12.00 18.68
N GLY A 338 -15.43 12.43 18.12
CA GLY A 338 -14.12 12.29 18.73
C GLY A 338 -13.07 12.97 17.86
N ASP A 339 -12.86 14.27 18.10
CA ASP A 339 -11.75 15.04 17.57
C ASP A 339 -10.42 14.47 18.12
N SER A 340 -9.82 13.55 17.41
CA SER A 340 -8.44 13.15 17.62
C SER A 340 -7.81 12.79 16.30
N GLY A 341 -6.93 13.69 15.82
CA GLY A 341 -6.17 13.61 14.59
C GLY A 341 -5.34 12.35 14.44
N GLY A 342 -5.92 11.37 13.78
CA GLY A 342 -5.28 10.19 13.25
C GLY A 342 -5.97 9.87 11.92
N GLY A 343 -5.50 10.52 10.84
CA GLY A 343 -6.11 10.39 9.52
C GLY A 343 -6.04 8.98 8.99
N PHE A 344 -7.06 8.18 9.24
CA PHE A 344 -7.37 7.01 8.41
C PHE A 344 -7.92 7.54 7.08
N SER A 345 -7.03 7.84 6.16
CA SER A 345 -7.39 8.08 4.77
C SER A 345 -8.03 6.80 4.23
N SER A 346 -9.35 6.79 4.16
CA SER A 346 -10.09 5.86 3.31
C SER A 346 -9.71 6.15 1.87
N GLY A 347 -8.58 5.58 1.46
CA GLY A 347 -8.19 5.55 0.06
C GLY A 347 -9.15 4.65 -0.69
N GLY A 348 -10.26 5.22 -1.15
CA GLY A 348 -11.09 4.62 -2.16
C GLY A 348 -10.24 4.39 -3.39
N GLY A 349 -9.54 3.24 -3.47
CA GLY A 349 -8.93 2.73 -4.68
C GLY A 349 -10.05 2.34 -5.63
N GLY A 350 -10.49 3.29 -6.46
CA GLY A 350 -11.36 2.98 -7.58
C GLY A 350 -10.65 1.96 -8.45
N PHE A 351 -11.09 0.74 -8.41
CA PHE A 351 -10.77 -0.26 -9.41
C PHE A 351 -11.49 0.15 -10.69
N SER A 352 -10.83 0.92 -11.56
CA SER A 352 -11.25 1.10 -12.93
C SER A 352 -11.11 -0.25 -13.62
N GLY A 353 -12.22 -0.98 -13.74
CA GLY A 353 -12.33 -2.13 -14.61
C GLY A 353 -12.07 -1.67 -16.03
N GLY A 354 -10.87 -1.99 -16.56
CA GLY A 354 -10.61 -1.90 -17.98
C GLY A 354 -11.46 -2.95 -18.69
N GLY A 355 -12.64 -2.56 -19.14
CA GLY A 355 -13.44 -3.34 -20.06
C GLY A 355 -12.67 -3.43 -21.37
N PHE A 356 -12.24 -4.64 -21.73
CA PHE A 356 -11.86 -4.96 -23.09
C PHE A 356 -13.13 -5.04 -23.93
N GLY A 357 -13.46 -3.95 -24.60
CA GLY A 357 -14.44 -3.95 -25.68
C GLY A 357 -13.87 -4.74 -26.86
N GLY A 358 -14.31 -5.99 -27.04
CA GLY A 358 -14.12 -6.73 -28.26
C GLY A 358 -15.00 -6.15 -29.35
N GLY A 359 -14.43 -5.37 -30.26
CA GLY A 359 -15.02 -5.00 -31.53
C GLY A 359 -14.43 -5.91 -32.60
N GLY A 360 -15.13 -6.98 -32.93
CA GLY A 360 -14.84 -7.75 -34.14
C GLY A 360 -15.96 -7.58 -35.12
N GLY A 361 -15.76 -6.92 -36.19
CA GLY A 361 -16.62 -6.91 -37.34
C GLY A 361 -15.78 -6.73 -38.58
N GLY A 362 -15.95 -7.62 -39.52
CA GLY A 362 -15.31 -7.47 -40.82
C GLY A 362 -15.48 -8.72 -41.69
N SER A 363 -16.63 -8.80 -42.34
CA SER A 363 -16.82 -9.62 -43.55
C SER A 363 -15.91 -9.13 -44.65
N TRP A 364 -15.25 -10.01 -45.32
CA TRP A 364 -15.21 -10.19 -46.77
C TRP A 364 -14.67 -11.57 -47.06
#